data_7c24dd4bce04052c23bb24a318462e98
#
_entry.id   7c24dd4bce04052c23bb24a318462e98
#
_cell.length_a   1.000
_cell.length_b   1.000
_cell.length_c   1.000
_cell.angle_alpha   90.00
_cell.angle_beta   90.00
_cell.angle_gamma   90.00
#
_symmetry.space_group_name_H-M   'P 1'
#
loop_
_entity.id
_entity.type
_entity.pdbx_description
1 polymer ?
#
loop_
_entity_poly.entity_id
_entity_poly.type
_entity_poly.pdbx_seq_one_letter_code
_entity_poly.pdbx_strand_id
1 'polypeptide(L)'
;DYTMGHSLGEYSSLVASGVLAFEDAVRIVRKRGQLMAQAFPNGVGGMAAVLGLDYDDVDKICQTLSTNEQLIEPANINSPGQIVVSGHKPLIDELVEKGKELGAKRVLPLAVSGPFHSSMMKVIEEDFANFINQFEWHNANYPIVQNVNAKGETDALSLIHI
;
A
#
# COMPACT_ATOMS: atom_id res chain seq x y z
N ASP A 1 -2.39 6.54 -24.92
CA ASP A 1 -3.13 6.80 -23.70
C ASP A 1 -2.67 5.83 -22.61
N TYR A 2 -2.75 6.22 -21.36
CA TYR A 2 -2.42 5.42 -20.18
C TYR A 2 -3.52 5.62 -19.13
N THR A 3 -3.68 4.65 -18.26
CA THR A 3 -4.47 4.83 -17.03
C THR A 3 -3.62 4.50 -15.81
N MET A 4 -3.94 5.11 -14.69
CA MET A 4 -3.26 4.86 -13.41
C MET A 4 -4.22 5.15 -12.26
N GLY A 5 -3.93 4.54 -11.12
CA GLY A 5 -4.65 4.80 -9.90
C GLY A 5 -3.81 4.40 -8.69
N HIS A 6 -3.91 5.17 -7.60
CA HIS A 6 -3.16 4.90 -6.39
C HIS A 6 -3.92 3.88 -5.52
N SER A 7 -3.26 2.79 -5.12
CA SER A 7 -3.78 1.74 -4.26
C SER A 7 -5.12 1.18 -4.79
N LEU A 8 -6.25 1.47 -4.16
CA LEU A 8 -7.58 1.07 -4.63
C LEU A 8 -7.87 1.58 -6.05
N GLY A 9 -7.33 2.73 -6.42
CA GLY A 9 -7.49 3.33 -7.75
C GLY A 9 -6.94 2.46 -8.90
N GLU A 10 -6.00 1.57 -8.63
CA GLU A 10 -5.49 0.63 -9.65
C GLU A 10 -6.59 -0.32 -10.14
N TYR A 11 -7.50 -0.75 -9.26
CA TYR A 11 -8.68 -1.54 -9.66
C TYR A 11 -9.65 -0.74 -10.55
N SER A 12 -9.78 0.56 -10.31
CA SER A 12 -10.55 1.44 -11.21
C SER A 12 -9.89 1.53 -12.59
N SER A 13 -8.57 1.55 -12.64
CA SER A 13 -7.80 1.53 -13.89
C SER A 13 -7.96 0.21 -14.64
N LEU A 14 -8.01 -0.93 -13.93
CA LEU A 14 -8.28 -2.24 -14.51
C LEU A 14 -9.65 -2.29 -15.19
N VAL A 15 -10.68 -1.76 -14.56
CA VAL A 15 -12.03 -1.67 -15.16
C VAL A 15 -12.03 -0.73 -16.36
N ALA A 16 -11.46 0.46 -16.22
CA ALA A 16 -11.39 1.45 -17.29
C ALA A 16 -10.65 0.94 -18.54
N SER A 17 -9.63 0.09 -18.33
CA SER A 17 -8.83 -0.50 -19.41
C SER A 17 -9.38 -1.83 -19.94
N GLY A 18 -10.53 -2.30 -19.42
CA GLY A 18 -11.21 -3.51 -19.88
C GLY A 18 -10.60 -4.83 -19.37
N VAL A 19 -9.76 -4.77 -18.34
CA VAL A 19 -9.11 -5.96 -17.74
C VAL A 19 -10.07 -6.74 -16.87
N LEU A 20 -10.92 -6.05 -16.11
CA LEU A 20 -11.93 -6.61 -15.23
C LEU A 20 -13.32 -6.05 -15.53
N ALA A 21 -14.33 -6.89 -15.42
CA ALA A 21 -15.71 -6.42 -15.37
C ALA A 21 -15.95 -5.57 -14.10
N PHE A 22 -16.79 -4.56 -14.19
CA PHE A 22 -17.08 -3.66 -13.06
C PHE A 22 -17.62 -4.41 -11.84
N GLU A 23 -18.55 -5.35 -12.06
CA GLU A 23 -19.15 -6.16 -11.00
C GLU A 23 -18.13 -7.02 -10.26
N ASP A 24 -17.15 -7.56 -10.98
CA ASP A 24 -16.07 -8.37 -10.41
C ASP A 24 -15.08 -7.50 -9.65
N ALA A 25 -14.72 -6.34 -10.19
CA ALA A 25 -13.87 -5.38 -9.49
C ALA A 25 -14.50 -4.92 -8.16
N VAL A 26 -15.81 -4.69 -8.11
CA VAL A 26 -16.53 -4.37 -6.86
C VAL A 26 -16.40 -5.49 -5.81
N ARG A 27 -16.53 -6.75 -6.24
CA ARG A 27 -16.36 -7.92 -5.36
C ARG A 27 -14.92 -8.03 -4.84
N ILE A 28 -13.95 -7.85 -5.74
CA ILE A 28 -12.52 -7.89 -5.43
C ILE A 28 -12.15 -6.81 -4.43
N VAL A 29 -12.52 -5.56 -4.68
CA VAL A 29 -12.25 -4.41 -3.80
C VAL A 29 -12.91 -4.59 -2.42
N ARG A 30 -14.14 -5.11 -2.38
CA ARG A 30 -14.81 -5.44 -1.11
C ARG A 30 -14.02 -6.50 -0.33
N LYS A 31 -13.61 -7.58 -0.98
CA LYS A 31 -12.82 -8.65 -0.35
C LYS A 31 -11.48 -8.13 0.15
N ARG A 32 -10.78 -7.34 -0.67
CA ARG A 32 -9.53 -6.67 -0.29
C ARG A 32 -9.71 -5.86 1.00
N GLY A 33 -10.72 -4.98 1.04
CA GLY A 33 -11.00 -4.16 2.22
C GLY A 33 -11.32 -4.98 3.47
N GLN A 34 -12.07 -6.09 3.33
CA GLN A 34 -12.36 -7.00 4.43
C GLN A 34 -11.11 -7.69 4.96
N LEU A 35 -10.27 -8.24 4.08
CA LEU A 35 -9.02 -8.90 4.48
C LEU A 35 -8.06 -7.92 5.15
N MET A 36 -7.88 -6.72 4.57
CA MET A 36 -7.04 -5.68 5.16
C MET A 36 -7.52 -5.26 6.55
N ALA A 37 -8.83 -5.05 6.72
CA ALA A 37 -9.40 -4.65 8.01
C ALA A 37 -9.32 -5.74 9.08
N GLN A 38 -9.27 -7.01 8.67
CA GLN A 38 -9.24 -8.17 9.58
C GLN A 38 -7.84 -8.74 9.80
N ALA A 39 -6.83 -8.26 9.04
CA ALA A 39 -5.47 -8.78 9.10
C ALA A 39 -4.85 -8.71 10.49
N PHE A 40 -5.15 -7.65 11.24
CA PHE A 40 -4.65 -7.45 12.61
C PHE A 40 -5.73 -6.86 13.51
N PRO A 41 -5.69 -7.18 14.82
CA PRO A 41 -6.51 -6.49 15.80
C PRO A 41 -6.22 -4.97 15.80
N ASN A 42 -7.23 -4.18 16.15
CA ASN A 42 -7.07 -2.73 16.30
C ASN A 42 -5.94 -2.39 17.28
N GLY A 43 -5.08 -1.47 16.90
CA GLY A 43 -3.96 -1.01 17.72
C GLY A 43 -2.65 -1.79 17.56
N VAL A 44 -2.63 -2.87 16.78
CA VAL A 44 -1.37 -3.60 16.48
C VAL A 44 -0.53 -2.85 15.47
N GLY A 45 -1.14 -2.29 14.44
CA GLY A 45 -0.46 -1.53 13.41
C GLY A 45 -0.99 -0.12 13.24
N GLY A 46 -0.26 0.67 12.45
CA GLY A 46 -0.63 2.04 12.14
C GLY A 46 0.17 2.61 10.97
N MET A 47 -0.14 3.83 10.62
CA MET A 47 0.53 4.57 9.55
C MET A 47 0.73 6.04 9.96
N ALA A 48 1.78 6.67 9.42
CA ALA A 48 2.02 8.10 9.56
C ALA A 48 2.60 8.70 8.29
N ALA A 49 2.24 9.94 7.98
CA ALA A 49 2.82 10.70 6.89
C ALA A 49 4.04 11.49 7.40
N VAL A 50 5.21 11.24 6.81
CA VAL A 50 6.46 11.94 7.06
C VAL A 50 6.62 13.02 6.01
N LEU A 51 6.78 14.26 6.45
CA LEU A 51 6.92 15.43 5.58
C LEU A 51 8.32 16.04 5.69
N GLY A 52 8.90 16.39 4.53
CA GLY A 52 10.14 17.16 4.43
C GLY A 52 11.41 16.33 4.40
N LEU A 53 11.31 15.02 4.28
CA LEU A 53 12.43 14.10 4.05
C LEU A 53 12.26 13.37 2.72
N ASP A 54 13.36 12.93 2.13
CA ASP A 54 13.36 12.05 0.97
C ASP A 54 13.21 10.57 1.37
N TYR A 55 13.13 9.69 0.37
CA TYR A 55 12.95 8.26 0.60
C TYR A 55 14.09 7.64 1.40
N ASP A 56 15.34 7.96 1.05
CA ASP A 56 16.51 7.33 1.65
C ASP A 56 16.64 7.69 3.14
N ASP A 57 16.30 8.92 3.50
CA ASP A 57 16.30 9.37 4.89
C ASP A 57 15.16 8.71 5.69
N VAL A 58 13.95 8.62 5.12
CA VAL A 58 12.82 7.94 5.77
C VAL A 58 13.11 6.44 5.95
N ASP A 59 13.70 5.78 4.95
CA ASP A 59 14.06 4.37 5.02
C ASP A 59 15.10 4.10 6.10
N LYS A 60 16.15 4.93 6.21
CA LYS A 60 17.15 4.85 7.29
C LYS A 60 16.51 5.00 8.67
N ILE A 61 15.57 5.95 8.82
CA ILE A 61 14.84 6.12 10.09
C ILE A 61 14.05 4.85 10.41
N CYS A 62 13.32 4.31 9.43
CA CYS A 62 12.57 3.07 9.60
C CYS A 62 13.46 1.91 10.01
N GLN A 63 14.61 1.73 9.36
CA GLN A 63 15.59 0.69 9.71
C GLN A 63 16.15 0.89 11.13
N THR A 64 16.39 2.12 11.56
CA THR A 64 16.91 2.44 12.88
C THR A 64 15.90 2.15 13.99
N LEU A 65 14.61 2.44 13.75
CA LEU A 65 13.54 2.21 14.72
C LEU A 65 13.07 0.75 14.75
N SER A 66 13.24 0.01 13.66
CA SER A 66 12.81 -1.39 13.58
C SER A 66 13.71 -2.30 14.44
N THR A 67 13.10 -3.34 14.99
CA THR A 67 13.75 -4.37 15.80
C THR A 67 13.52 -5.76 15.17
N ASN A 68 14.03 -6.82 15.81
CA ASN A 68 13.75 -8.19 15.37
C ASN A 68 12.27 -8.60 15.51
N GLU A 69 11.52 -7.93 16.39
CA GLU A 69 10.12 -8.26 16.71
C GLU A 69 9.11 -7.27 16.11
N GLN A 70 9.53 -6.04 15.86
CA GLN A 70 8.67 -4.96 15.39
C GLN A 70 9.32 -4.22 14.22
N LEU A 71 8.52 -3.95 13.19
CA LEU A 71 8.97 -3.25 12.00
C LEU A 71 8.13 -2.00 11.72
N ILE A 72 8.77 -1.04 11.09
CA ILE A 72 8.18 0.11 10.42
C ILE A 72 8.90 0.29 9.09
N GLU A 73 8.19 0.61 8.02
CA GLU A 73 8.79 0.72 6.69
C GLU A 73 8.08 1.76 5.83
N PRO A 74 8.75 2.34 4.81
CA PRO A 74 8.08 3.18 3.82
C PRO A 74 7.01 2.38 3.08
N ALA A 75 5.81 2.93 2.99
CA ALA A 75 4.63 2.27 2.42
C ALA A 75 4.12 2.98 1.16
N ASN A 76 4.02 4.31 1.17
CA ASN A 76 3.58 5.07 0.01
C ASN A 76 4.52 6.26 -0.24
N ILE A 77 5.01 6.37 -1.46
CA ILE A 77 5.80 7.51 -1.93
C ILE A 77 4.83 8.43 -2.70
N ASN A 78 4.19 9.36 -2.00
CA ASN A 78 3.13 10.19 -2.58
C ASN A 78 3.66 11.32 -3.45
N SER A 79 4.75 11.93 -3.02
CA SER A 79 5.48 12.97 -3.76
C SER A 79 6.86 13.19 -3.14
N PRO A 80 7.78 13.91 -3.80
CA PRO A 80 9.01 14.36 -3.15
C PRO A 80 8.72 15.05 -1.82
N GLY A 81 9.33 14.55 -0.75
CA GLY A 81 9.14 15.10 0.61
C GLY A 81 7.80 14.74 1.28
N GLN A 82 7.04 13.80 0.74
CA GLN A 82 5.84 13.25 1.38
C GLN A 82 5.78 11.72 1.26
N ILE A 83 6.20 11.04 2.31
CA ILE A 83 6.27 9.58 2.37
C ILE A 83 5.41 9.10 3.54
N VAL A 84 4.58 8.10 3.28
CA VAL A 84 3.83 7.43 4.33
C VAL A 84 4.61 6.21 4.77
N VAL A 85 4.74 6.05 6.09
CA VAL A 85 5.31 4.87 6.74
C VAL A 85 4.21 4.04 7.38
N SER A 86 4.45 2.75 7.46
CA SER A 86 3.49 1.77 7.96
C SER A 86 4.21 0.70 8.76
N GLY A 87 3.57 0.15 9.79
CA GLY A 87 4.16 -0.88 10.62
C GLY A 87 3.50 -1.01 11.97
N HIS A 88 4.25 -1.50 12.95
CA HIS A 88 3.79 -1.68 14.32
C HIS A 88 3.46 -0.33 15.00
N LYS A 89 2.31 -0.27 15.64
CA LYS A 89 1.79 0.97 16.25
C LYS A 89 2.77 1.65 17.22
N PRO A 90 3.49 0.93 18.12
CA PRO A 90 4.45 1.57 19.01
C PRO A 90 5.56 2.33 18.27
N LEU A 91 6.07 1.77 17.15
CA LEU A 91 7.10 2.43 16.34
C LEU A 91 6.55 3.63 15.56
N ILE A 92 5.29 3.55 15.11
CA ILE A 92 4.59 4.70 14.50
C ILE A 92 4.45 5.84 15.52
N ASP A 93 4.06 5.52 16.76
CA ASP A 93 3.92 6.51 17.83
C ASP A 93 5.27 7.15 18.20
N GLU A 94 6.32 6.34 18.30
CA GLU A 94 7.69 6.83 18.51
C GLU A 94 8.14 7.78 17.39
N LEU A 95 7.88 7.42 16.13
CA LEU A 95 8.21 8.28 14.99
C LEU A 95 7.41 9.59 15.01
N VAL A 96 6.13 9.56 15.40
CA VAL A 96 5.31 10.78 15.54
C VAL A 96 5.88 11.70 16.61
N GLU A 97 6.34 11.14 17.74
CA GLU A 97 6.93 11.90 18.84
C GLU A 97 8.30 12.48 18.49
N LYS A 98 9.20 11.65 17.94
CA LYS A 98 10.60 12.00 17.69
C LYS A 98 10.88 12.53 16.28
N GLY A 99 9.89 12.56 15.40
CA GLY A 99 10.10 12.83 13.97
C GLY A 99 10.84 14.13 13.66
N LYS A 100 10.64 15.18 14.46
CA LYS A 100 11.39 16.45 14.28
C LYS A 100 12.86 16.31 14.65
N GLU A 101 13.18 15.55 15.69
CA GLU A 101 14.56 15.27 16.11
C GLU A 101 15.29 14.42 15.07
N LEU A 102 14.53 13.56 14.36
CA LEU A 102 15.00 12.72 13.26
C LEU A 102 15.08 13.47 11.91
N GLY A 103 14.80 14.77 11.89
CA GLY A 103 14.97 15.63 10.72
C GLY A 103 13.69 15.87 9.91
N ALA A 104 12.56 15.25 10.24
CA ALA A 104 11.31 15.49 9.55
C ALA A 104 10.76 16.89 9.88
N LYS A 105 10.24 17.59 8.88
CA LYS A 105 9.51 18.83 9.09
C LYS A 105 8.25 18.61 9.94
N ARG A 106 7.57 17.48 9.70
CA ARG A 106 6.37 17.07 10.42
C ARG A 106 6.10 15.59 10.21
N VAL A 107 5.58 14.91 11.24
CA VAL A 107 5.03 13.56 11.16
C VAL A 107 3.58 13.60 11.62
N LEU A 108 2.68 13.08 10.81
CA LEU A 108 1.23 13.10 11.04
C LEU A 108 0.70 11.68 11.11
N PRO A 109 0.14 11.24 12.24
CA PRO A 109 -0.52 9.94 12.30
C PRO A 109 -1.74 9.94 11.38
N LEU A 110 -1.98 8.81 10.71
CA LEU A 110 -3.15 8.62 9.87
C LEU A 110 -4.24 7.90 10.65
N ALA A 111 -5.50 8.30 10.42
CA ALA A 111 -6.68 7.68 11.05
C ALA A 111 -7.04 6.37 10.32
N VAL A 112 -6.16 5.37 10.41
CA VAL A 112 -6.34 4.05 9.81
C VAL A 112 -6.23 2.95 10.86
N SER A 113 -6.87 1.80 10.60
CA SER A 113 -6.98 0.71 11.56
C SER A 113 -5.87 -0.33 11.48
N GLY A 114 -4.95 -0.23 10.52
CA GLY A 114 -3.94 -1.26 10.30
C GLY A 114 -2.67 -0.77 9.60
N PRO A 115 -1.65 -1.66 9.52
CA PRO A 115 -0.34 -1.37 8.91
C PRO A 115 -0.40 -1.58 7.40
N PHE A 116 -1.29 -0.86 6.69
CA PHE A 116 -1.52 -1.04 5.27
C PHE A 116 -0.29 -0.74 4.43
N HIS A 117 -0.12 -1.48 3.34
CA HIS A 117 1.02 -1.38 2.42
C HIS A 117 2.38 -1.72 3.04
N SER A 118 2.43 -2.31 4.23
CA SER A 118 3.66 -2.86 4.82
C SER A 118 3.77 -4.37 4.56
N SER A 119 4.97 -4.91 4.75
CA SER A 119 5.23 -6.35 4.67
C SER A 119 4.41 -7.16 5.68
N MET A 120 3.89 -6.54 6.73
CA MET A 120 2.94 -7.17 7.65
C MET A 120 1.68 -7.64 6.93
N MET A 121 1.25 -6.96 5.86
CA MET A 121 0.05 -7.34 5.09
C MET A 121 0.21 -8.64 4.28
N LYS A 122 1.41 -9.23 4.21
CA LYS A 122 1.63 -10.55 3.57
C LYS A 122 0.76 -11.66 4.16
N VAL A 123 0.29 -11.50 5.38
CA VAL A 123 -0.62 -12.48 6.03
C VAL A 123 -1.94 -12.69 5.28
N ILE A 124 -2.36 -11.74 4.44
CA ILE A 124 -3.59 -11.84 3.64
C ILE A 124 -3.33 -12.16 2.16
N GLU A 125 -2.06 -12.25 1.74
CA GLU A 125 -1.68 -12.37 0.33
C GLU A 125 -2.25 -13.64 -0.32
N GLU A 126 -2.10 -14.79 0.34
CA GLU A 126 -2.58 -16.07 -0.18
C GLU A 126 -4.11 -16.10 -0.31
N ASP A 127 -4.83 -15.66 0.71
CA ASP A 127 -6.29 -15.61 0.70
C ASP A 127 -6.82 -14.67 -0.39
N PHE A 128 -6.15 -13.54 -0.57
CA PHE A 128 -6.52 -12.58 -1.59
C PHE A 128 -6.19 -13.09 -3.00
N ALA A 129 -5.01 -13.67 -3.20
CA ALA A 129 -4.63 -14.29 -4.48
C ALA A 129 -5.61 -15.39 -4.89
N ASN A 130 -5.97 -16.29 -3.96
CA ASN A 130 -6.95 -17.34 -4.20
C ASN A 130 -8.34 -16.78 -4.56
N PHE A 131 -8.71 -15.64 -4.01
CA PHE A 131 -9.97 -14.99 -4.33
C PHE A 131 -9.97 -14.35 -5.72
N ILE A 132 -8.94 -13.57 -6.06
CA ILE A 132 -8.87 -12.86 -7.35
C ILE A 132 -8.69 -13.81 -8.54
N ASN A 133 -8.06 -14.96 -8.33
CA ASN A 133 -7.91 -16.00 -9.36
C ASN A 133 -9.23 -16.67 -9.78
N GLN A 134 -10.34 -16.41 -9.10
CA GLN A 134 -11.66 -16.91 -9.46
C GLN A 134 -12.36 -16.08 -10.54
N PHE A 135 -11.81 -14.91 -10.88
CA PHE A 135 -12.39 -13.98 -11.84
C PHE A 135 -11.67 -14.06 -13.20
N GLU A 136 -12.36 -13.62 -14.23
CA GLU A 136 -11.80 -13.57 -15.58
C GLU A 136 -11.01 -12.26 -15.75
N TRP A 137 -9.75 -12.38 -16.20
CA TRP A 137 -8.86 -11.27 -16.46
C TRP A 137 -8.54 -11.21 -17.93
N HIS A 138 -8.62 -10.02 -18.52
CA HIS A 138 -8.34 -9.77 -19.93
C HIS A 138 -7.12 -8.87 -20.08
N ASN A 139 -6.48 -8.90 -21.24
CA ASN A 139 -5.44 -7.93 -21.57
C ASN A 139 -6.02 -6.52 -21.60
N ALA A 140 -5.24 -5.56 -21.13
CA ALA A 140 -5.67 -4.17 -21.10
C ALA A 140 -5.73 -3.56 -22.51
N ASN A 141 -6.78 -2.78 -22.79
CA ASN A 141 -6.93 -2.06 -24.06
C ASN A 141 -5.89 -0.93 -24.21
N TYR A 142 -5.37 -0.42 -23.10
CA TYR A 142 -4.27 0.54 -23.02
C TYR A 142 -3.51 0.35 -21.70
N PRO A 143 -2.19 0.70 -21.67
CA PRO A 143 -1.35 0.37 -20.52
C PRO A 143 -1.84 0.97 -19.22
N ILE A 144 -1.73 0.18 -18.16
CA ILE A 144 -1.98 0.58 -16.78
C ILE A 144 -0.63 0.78 -16.10
N VAL A 145 -0.41 1.95 -15.53
CA VAL A 145 0.80 2.19 -14.71
C VAL A 145 0.58 1.55 -13.35
N GLN A 146 1.32 0.45 -13.11
CA GLN A 146 1.21 -0.34 -11.87
C GLN A 146 1.83 0.38 -10.68
N ASN A 147 1.25 0.21 -9.50
CA ASN A 147 1.77 0.80 -8.25
C ASN A 147 3.10 0.17 -7.83
N VAL A 148 3.29 -1.13 -8.10
CA VAL A 148 4.47 -1.90 -7.65
C VAL A 148 5.78 -1.45 -8.29
N ASN A 149 5.77 -0.99 -9.53
CA ASN A 149 6.99 -0.70 -10.29
C ASN A 149 6.95 0.60 -11.12
N ALA A 150 5.82 1.30 -11.11
CA ALA A 150 5.53 2.51 -11.90
C ALA A 150 5.73 2.32 -13.42
N LYS A 151 5.53 1.10 -13.94
CA LYS A 151 5.63 0.78 -15.37
C LYS A 151 4.26 0.51 -15.97
N GLY A 152 4.10 0.85 -17.26
CA GLY A 152 2.92 0.53 -18.02
C GLY A 152 2.88 -0.96 -18.37
N GLU A 153 1.76 -1.61 -18.05
CA GLU A 153 1.53 -3.04 -18.30
C GLU A 153 0.19 -3.25 -19.01
N THR A 154 0.13 -4.24 -19.90
CA THR A 154 -1.08 -4.61 -20.64
C THR A 154 -1.44 -6.09 -20.50
N ASP A 155 -0.51 -6.93 -20.07
CA ASP A 155 -0.72 -8.37 -19.96
C ASP A 155 -1.53 -8.73 -18.72
N ALA A 156 -2.62 -9.48 -18.92
CA ALA A 156 -3.50 -9.93 -17.86
C ALA A 156 -2.77 -10.72 -16.77
N LEU A 157 -1.83 -11.60 -17.13
CA LEU A 157 -1.07 -12.42 -16.18
C LEU A 157 -0.11 -11.59 -15.32
N SER A 158 0.41 -10.48 -15.85
CA SER A 158 1.18 -9.52 -15.06
C SER A 158 0.29 -8.65 -14.19
N LEU A 159 -0.87 -8.23 -14.70
CA LEU A 159 -1.80 -7.34 -14.00
C LEU A 159 -2.52 -7.98 -12.81
N ILE A 160 -2.67 -9.31 -12.79
CA ILE A 160 -3.30 -10.02 -11.66
C ILE A 160 -2.43 -9.99 -10.38
N HIS A 161 -1.13 -9.75 -10.49
CA HIS A 161 -0.21 -9.67 -9.35
C HIS A 161 -0.15 -8.26 -8.73
N ILE A 162 -1.30 -7.72 -8.37
CA ILE A 162 -1.48 -6.40 -7.75
C ILE A 162 -1.19 -6.47 -6.25
#